data_6aa486764c4542d648c805cb37359a40
#
_entry.id   6aa486764c4542d648c805cb37359a40
#
_cell.length_a   1.000
_cell.length_b   1.000
_cell.length_c   1.000
_cell.angle_alpha   90.00
_cell.angle_beta   90.00
_cell.angle_gamma   90.00
#
_symmetry.space_group_name_H-M   'P 1'
#
loop_
_entity.id
_entity.type
_entity.pdbx_description
1 polymer ?
#
loop_
_entity_poly.entity_id
_entity_poly.type
_entity_poly.pdbx_seq_one_letter_code
_entity_poly.pdbx_strand_id
1 'polypeptide(L)'
;MCLADNIPTIMAIANDLSYDDIFSYQLKNRLKPGDVLFVISGSGNSRNIVKAMETAKQKRNKIIGLCGYQGGKVKEMSDICLHVNIDNMQITEDIHMILDHCMMYILCKR
;
A
#
# COMPACT_ATOMS: atom_id res chain seq x y z
N MET A 1 -7.13 -4.22 8.59
CA MET A 1 -7.65 -2.83 8.65
C MET A 1 -7.33 -2.12 7.36
N CYS A 2 -8.30 -1.42 6.76
CA CYS A 2 -8.09 -0.59 5.57
C CYS A 2 -7.94 0.87 5.99
N LEU A 3 -6.85 1.53 5.58
CA LEU A 3 -6.60 2.94 5.91
C LEU A 3 -7.35 3.91 4.99
N ALA A 4 -7.99 3.40 3.95
CA ALA A 4 -8.79 4.17 3.00
C ALA A 4 -10.31 4.11 3.28
N ASP A 5 -10.74 3.46 4.37
CA ASP A 5 -12.16 3.25 4.66
C ASP A 5 -12.82 4.38 5.44
N ASN A 6 -12.03 5.22 6.13
CA ASN A 6 -12.54 6.34 6.93
C ASN A 6 -12.37 7.66 6.18
N ILE A 7 -13.37 8.05 5.43
CA ILE A 7 -13.34 9.27 4.61
C ILE A 7 -13.12 10.54 5.46
N PRO A 8 -13.81 10.77 6.59
CA PRO A 8 -13.55 11.94 7.41
C PRO A 8 -12.09 12.07 7.86
N THR A 9 -11.46 10.98 8.25
CA THR A 9 -10.02 10.96 8.63
C THR A 9 -9.14 11.36 7.47
N ILE A 10 -9.35 10.79 6.28
CA ILE A 10 -8.58 11.12 5.07
C ILE A 10 -8.74 12.59 4.72
N MET A 11 -9.96 13.09 4.72
CA MET A 11 -10.24 14.48 4.38
C MET A 11 -9.62 15.46 5.39
N ALA A 12 -9.70 15.17 6.67
CA ALA A 12 -9.09 16.00 7.71
C ALA A 12 -7.57 16.07 7.55
N ILE A 13 -6.89 14.93 7.36
CA ILE A 13 -5.45 14.89 7.17
C ILE A 13 -5.05 15.61 5.86
N ALA A 14 -5.78 15.38 4.79
CA ALA A 14 -5.51 16.03 3.50
C ALA A 14 -5.67 17.55 3.58
N ASN A 15 -6.69 18.03 4.30
CA ASN A 15 -6.95 19.47 4.45
C ASN A 15 -5.96 20.15 5.40
N ASP A 16 -5.66 19.54 6.54
CA ASP A 16 -4.87 20.16 7.61
C ASP A 16 -3.37 19.95 7.47
N LEU A 17 -2.95 18.88 6.81
CA LEU A 17 -1.53 18.54 6.55
C LEU A 17 -1.26 18.50 5.04
N SER A 18 -1.40 17.31 4.43
CA SER A 18 -1.32 17.14 2.99
C SER A 18 -1.96 15.81 2.54
N TYR A 19 -2.32 15.73 1.27
CA TYR A 19 -2.77 14.46 0.66
C TYR A 19 -1.68 13.38 0.73
N ASP A 20 -0.42 13.75 0.70
CA ASP A 20 0.71 12.83 0.83
C ASP A 20 0.77 12.15 2.21
N ASP A 21 0.15 12.73 3.23
CA ASP A 21 0.19 12.26 4.62
C ASP A 21 -1.00 11.41 5.05
N ILE A 22 -1.99 11.21 4.18
CA ILE A 22 -3.26 10.55 4.54
C ILE A 22 -3.09 9.14 5.13
N PHE A 23 -2.07 8.39 4.71
CA PHE A 23 -1.77 7.06 5.22
C PHE A 23 -0.67 7.08 6.28
N SER A 24 0.42 7.80 6.04
CA SER A 24 1.55 7.85 6.97
C SER A 24 1.15 8.38 8.35
N TYR A 25 0.28 9.39 8.38
CA TYR A 25 -0.24 9.93 9.65
C TYR A 25 -1.03 8.89 10.45
N GLN A 26 -1.89 8.13 9.79
CA GLN A 26 -2.63 7.05 10.43
C GLN A 26 -1.71 5.94 10.96
N LEU A 27 -0.69 5.56 10.17
CA LEU A 27 0.26 4.52 10.55
C LEU A 27 1.11 4.90 11.76
N LYS A 28 1.49 6.16 11.90
CA LYS A 28 2.24 6.64 13.09
C LYS A 28 1.52 6.28 14.38
N ASN A 29 0.20 6.35 14.39
CA ASN A 29 -0.64 6.13 15.57
C ASN A 29 -1.15 4.68 15.71
N ARG A 30 -1.24 3.93 14.61
CA ARG A 30 -1.94 2.63 14.59
C ARG A 30 -1.03 1.43 14.39
N LEU A 31 0.08 1.60 13.68
CA LEU A 31 0.99 0.51 13.33
C LEU A 31 1.76 0.02 14.57
N LYS A 32 1.60 -1.26 14.89
CA LYS A 32 2.22 -1.92 16.04
C LYS A 32 3.36 -2.83 15.59
N PRO A 33 4.31 -3.16 16.47
CA PRO A 33 5.31 -4.19 16.19
C PRO A 33 4.66 -5.51 15.77
N GLY A 34 5.15 -6.10 14.68
CA GLY A 34 4.63 -7.35 14.13
C GLY A 34 3.50 -7.19 13.10
N ASP A 35 2.92 -5.99 12.97
CA ASP A 35 1.98 -5.72 11.89
C ASP A 35 2.69 -5.72 10.53
N VAL A 36 1.92 -5.97 9.48
CA VAL A 36 2.39 -5.93 8.09
C VAL A 36 1.66 -4.81 7.35
N LEU A 37 2.41 -3.95 6.68
CA LEU A 37 1.84 -2.97 5.77
C LEU A 37 1.68 -3.59 4.39
N PHE A 38 0.45 -3.61 3.89
CA PHE A 38 0.12 -4.03 2.54
C PHE A 38 -0.23 -2.81 1.70
N VAL A 39 0.49 -2.58 0.60
CA VAL A 39 0.31 -1.41 -0.28
C VAL A 39 -0.01 -1.82 -1.71
N ILE A 40 -0.88 -1.04 -2.35
CA ILE A 40 -1.23 -1.20 -3.76
C ILE A 40 -1.03 0.14 -4.44
N SER A 41 -0.16 0.18 -5.45
CA SER A 41 0.07 1.37 -6.27
C SER A 41 0.42 0.95 -7.68
N GLY A 42 -0.45 1.23 -8.64
CA GLY A 42 -0.22 0.88 -10.04
C GLY A 42 1.10 1.42 -10.57
N SER A 43 1.37 2.71 -10.37
CA SER A 43 2.65 3.34 -10.76
C SER A 43 3.84 2.92 -9.90
N GLY A 44 3.57 2.48 -8.67
CA GLY A 44 4.61 2.22 -7.67
C GLY A 44 5.28 3.48 -7.10
N ASN A 45 4.79 4.68 -7.43
CA ASN A 45 5.43 5.94 -7.07
C ASN A 45 4.49 6.96 -6.39
N SER A 46 3.26 6.58 -6.07
CA SER A 46 2.33 7.49 -5.37
C SER A 46 2.94 7.96 -4.06
N ARG A 47 3.05 9.27 -3.87
CA ARG A 47 3.78 9.87 -2.74
C ARG A 47 3.17 9.50 -1.39
N ASN A 48 1.85 9.44 -1.27
CA ASN A 48 1.18 8.99 -0.05
C ASN A 48 1.53 7.53 0.30
N ILE A 49 1.65 6.66 -0.69
CA ILE A 49 2.08 5.27 -0.51
C ILE A 49 3.56 5.20 -0.10
N VAL A 50 4.43 5.96 -0.77
CA VAL A 50 5.86 6.00 -0.42
C VAL A 50 6.06 6.47 1.02
N LYS A 51 5.39 7.55 1.45
CA LYS A 51 5.45 8.03 2.84
C LYS A 51 4.93 6.99 3.85
N ALA A 52 3.88 6.25 3.49
CA ALA A 52 3.38 5.15 4.31
C ALA A 52 4.44 4.05 4.50
N MET A 53 5.12 3.68 3.40
CA MET A 53 6.19 2.68 3.44
C MET A 53 7.40 3.14 4.26
N GLU A 54 7.79 4.41 4.13
CA GLU A 54 8.85 5.01 4.96
C GLU A 54 8.51 4.92 6.45
N THR A 55 7.26 5.22 6.82
CA THR A 55 6.77 5.10 8.20
C THR A 55 6.85 3.65 8.70
N ALA A 56 6.44 2.68 7.89
CA ALA A 56 6.52 1.27 8.26
C ALA A 56 7.97 0.80 8.43
N LYS A 57 8.88 1.24 7.56
CA LYS A 57 10.33 0.95 7.69
C LYS A 57 10.92 1.53 8.97
N GLN A 58 10.61 2.78 9.30
CA GLN A 58 11.06 3.40 10.54
C GLN A 58 10.60 2.62 11.78
N LYS A 59 9.41 2.04 11.73
CA LYS A 59 8.85 1.18 12.78
C LYS A 59 9.28 -0.28 12.69
N ARG A 60 10.13 -0.64 11.72
CA ARG A 60 10.64 -1.99 11.46
C ARG A 60 9.54 -3.03 11.14
N ASN A 61 8.44 -2.57 10.53
CA ASN A 61 7.37 -3.44 10.08
C ASN A 61 7.67 -3.96 8.67
N LYS A 62 7.16 -5.15 8.37
CA LYS A 62 7.26 -5.75 7.03
C LYS A 62 6.30 -5.07 6.05
N ILE A 63 6.71 -5.02 4.79
CA ILE A 63 5.95 -4.40 3.72
C ILE A 63 5.73 -5.39 2.58
N ILE A 64 4.49 -5.55 2.18
CA ILE A 64 4.09 -6.29 0.97
C ILE A 64 3.53 -5.27 -0.01
N GLY A 65 4.06 -5.24 -1.23
CA GLY A 65 3.66 -4.29 -2.26
C GLY A 65 3.11 -4.95 -3.52
N LEU A 66 2.05 -4.37 -4.06
CA LEU A 66 1.55 -4.64 -5.41
C LEU A 66 1.81 -3.41 -6.27
N CYS A 67 2.45 -3.59 -7.43
CA CYS A 67 2.74 -2.50 -8.35
C CYS A 67 2.68 -2.95 -9.81
N GLY A 68 2.70 -1.99 -10.71
CA GLY A 68 2.73 -2.18 -12.14
C GLY A 68 3.91 -1.47 -12.79
N TYR A 69 3.83 -1.21 -14.08
CA TYR A 69 4.86 -0.53 -14.86
C TYR A 69 6.27 -1.07 -14.55
N GLN A 70 7.18 -0.20 -14.19
CA GLN A 70 8.57 -0.57 -13.83
C GLN A 70 8.75 -0.87 -12.33
N GLY A 71 7.66 -0.82 -11.56
CA GLY A 71 7.64 -1.13 -10.14
C GLY A 71 7.85 0.05 -9.21
N GLY A 72 8.62 1.04 -9.61
CA GLY A 72 8.87 2.27 -8.85
C GLY A 72 9.40 2.04 -7.43
N LYS A 73 9.14 2.97 -6.56
CA LYS A 73 9.54 2.91 -5.14
C LYS A 73 8.90 1.76 -4.37
N VAL A 74 7.68 1.35 -4.75
CA VAL A 74 7.02 0.21 -4.12
C VAL A 74 7.85 -1.05 -4.31
N LYS A 75 8.36 -1.31 -5.52
CA LYS A 75 9.21 -2.46 -5.79
C LYS A 75 10.52 -2.41 -4.99
N GLU A 76 11.17 -1.25 -4.93
CA GLU A 76 12.44 -1.08 -4.21
C GLU A 76 12.30 -1.26 -2.70
N MET A 77 11.20 -0.78 -2.12
CA MET A 77 11.02 -0.66 -0.67
C MET A 77 10.27 -1.84 -0.04
N SER A 78 9.59 -2.68 -0.82
CA SER A 78 8.84 -3.82 -0.30
C SER A 78 9.77 -4.97 0.09
N ASP A 79 9.42 -5.67 1.18
CA ASP A 79 10.06 -6.95 1.53
C ASP A 79 9.58 -8.07 0.59
N ILE A 80 8.31 -8.03 0.21
CA ILE A 80 7.70 -8.89 -0.82
C ILE A 80 6.99 -7.99 -1.81
N CYS A 81 7.27 -8.15 -3.10
CA CYS A 81 6.63 -7.38 -4.15
C CYS A 81 6.00 -8.28 -5.20
N LEU A 82 4.71 -8.10 -5.45
CA LEU A 82 4.00 -8.68 -6.59
C LEU A 82 3.96 -7.62 -7.70
N HIS A 83 4.89 -7.74 -8.63
CA HIS A 83 5.11 -6.75 -9.69
C HIS A 83 4.50 -7.23 -11.01
N VAL A 84 3.52 -6.50 -11.50
CA VAL A 84 2.94 -6.68 -12.83
C VAL A 84 3.70 -5.78 -13.80
N ASN A 85 4.67 -6.34 -14.50
CA ASN A 85 5.55 -5.59 -15.42
C ASN A 85 4.86 -5.30 -16.75
N ILE A 86 3.85 -4.45 -16.73
CA ILE A 86 3.07 -4.02 -17.91
C ILE A 86 2.82 -2.53 -17.81
N ASP A 87 3.08 -1.79 -18.88
CA ASP A 87 2.82 -0.35 -18.98
C ASP A 87 1.36 -0.08 -19.37
N ASN A 88 0.42 -0.64 -18.60
CA ASN A 88 -1.01 -0.48 -18.79
C ASN A 88 -1.73 -0.54 -17.44
N MET A 89 -2.37 0.56 -17.04
CA MET A 89 -3.01 0.66 -15.73
C MET A 89 -4.17 -0.31 -15.57
N GLN A 90 -5.03 -0.43 -16.58
CA GLN A 90 -6.22 -1.29 -16.50
C GLN A 90 -5.83 -2.75 -16.34
N ILE A 91 -4.87 -3.23 -17.13
CA ILE A 91 -4.37 -4.61 -17.02
C ILE A 91 -3.67 -4.84 -15.67
N THR A 92 -2.89 -3.87 -15.21
CA THR A 92 -2.23 -3.93 -13.90
C THR A 92 -3.27 -4.09 -12.78
N GLU A 93 -4.31 -3.26 -12.78
CA GLU A 93 -5.37 -3.31 -11.77
C GLU A 93 -6.18 -4.60 -11.84
N ASP A 94 -6.49 -5.11 -13.04
CA ASP A 94 -7.17 -6.40 -13.22
C ASP A 94 -6.36 -7.55 -12.64
N ILE A 95 -5.06 -7.57 -12.87
CA ILE A 95 -4.16 -8.60 -12.32
C ILE A 95 -4.03 -8.44 -10.81
N HIS A 96 -3.94 -7.21 -10.27
CA HIS A 96 -3.95 -6.96 -8.83
C HIS A 96 -5.22 -7.52 -8.18
N MET A 97 -6.39 -7.36 -8.82
CA MET A 97 -7.64 -7.95 -8.35
C MET A 97 -7.61 -9.47 -8.33
N ILE A 98 -7.03 -10.12 -9.36
CA ILE A 98 -6.85 -11.57 -9.39
C ILE A 98 -5.96 -12.02 -8.23
N LEU A 99 -4.87 -11.31 -7.97
CA LEU A 99 -3.96 -11.62 -6.87
C LEU A 99 -4.65 -11.44 -5.50
N ASP A 100 -5.45 -10.39 -5.34
CA ASP A 100 -6.26 -10.16 -4.14
C ASP A 100 -7.22 -11.32 -3.89
N HIS A 101 -7.97 -11.76 -4.90
CA HIS A 101 -8.87 -12.90 -4.79
C HIS A 101 -8.14 -14.20 -4.47
N CYS A 102 -6.94 -14.42 -5.04
CA CYS A 102 -6.10 -15.58 -4.70
C CYS A 102 -5.67 -15.55 -3.23
N MET A 103 -5.24 -14.39 -2.73
CA MET A 103 -4.88 -14.23 -1.33
C MET A 103 -6.07 -14.49 -0.41
N MET A 104 -7.23 -13.91 -0.72
CA MET A 104 -8.46 -14.15 0.03
C MET A 104 -8.85 -15.62 0.05
N TYR A 105 -8.77 -16.30 -1.11
CA TYR A 105 -9.06 -17.73 -1.20
C TYR A 105 -8.14 -18.57 -0.28
N ILE A 106 -6.84 -18.25 -0.25
CA ILE A 106 -5.87 -18.96 0.59
C ILE A 106 -6.11 -18.67 2.07
N LEU A 107 -6.33 -17.40 2.43
CA LEU A 107 -6.50 -16.98 3.83
C LEU A 107 -7.83 -17.46 4.42
N CYS A 108 -8.89 -17.54 3.62
CA CYS A 108 -10.21 -18.00 4.06
C CYS A 108 -10.35 -19.53 4.04
N LYS A 109 -9.42 -20.26 3.44
CA LYS A 109 -9.40 -21.73 3.41
C LYS A 109 -8.86 -22.24 4.74
N ARG A 110 -9.76 -22.43 5.66
CA ARG A 110 -9.46 -23.01 6.99
C ARG A 110 -9.92 -24.45 7.09
#